data_7bd794b17d612adbcdd321445a1cee8d
#
_entry.id   7bd794b17d612adbcdd321445a1cee8d
#
_cell.length_a   1.000
_cell.length_b   1.000
_cell.length_c   1.000
_cell.angle_alpha   90.00
_cell.angle_beta   90.00
_cell.angle_gamma   90.00
#
_symmetry.space_group_name_H-M   'P 1'
#
loop_
_entity.id
_entity.type
_entity.pdbx_description
1 polymer ?
#
loop_
_entity_poly.entity_id
_entity_poly.type
_entity_poly.pdbx_seq_one_letter_code
_entity_poly.pdbx_strand_id
1 'polypeptide(L)'
;GANVAIAAKTAEPHPKLEGTIFTAAEQIERAGGRALPLTVDVRDEDAVKDALDRTAKEFGGIDIVVNNASAISLSNTPKTEMKRFDLMHQINARGTYMTSKYAIPHLERAENPHILMLSPPLDMAEKWFAPHLAYTMAKFGMSLCVLGLAGELRSRGIAVNALWPRTTIATAAVQNLLGGDALMQASRRPEIMADAAHAVFLKDAKAFTGRFLIDDTFLSEEGVTEFSKYRVTAGVPLAPDFFVPETSLAPPGALD
;
A
#
# COMPACT_ATOMS: atom_id res chain seq x y z
N GLY A 1 13.74 11.81 -11.18
CA GLY A 1 12.43 12.29 -10.89
C GLY A 1 11.33 11.52 -11.60
N ALA A 2 10.48 10.85 -10.82
CA ALA A 2 9.27 10.22 -11.36
C ALA A 2 8.17 11.26 -11.59
N ASN A 3 7.25 10.98 -12.52
CA ASN A 3 5.98 11.68 -12.63
C ASN A 3 4.96 10.94 -11.75
N VAL A 4 4.29 11.64 -10.83
CA VAL A 4 3.41 11.01 -9.84
C VAL A 4 2.03 11.67 -9.83
N ALA A 5 0.99 10.91 -10.15
CA ALA A 5 -0.39 11.32 -9.87
C ALA A 5 -0.76 10.89 -8.44
N ILE A 6 -1.29 11.83 -7.65
CA ILE A 6 -1.72 11.60 -6.28
C ILE A 6 -3.24 11.64 -6.25
N ALA A 7 -3.87 10.46 -6.26
CA ALA A 7 -5.32 10.32 -6.27
C ALA A 7 -5.83 10.02 -4.84
N ALA A 8 -6.41 11.02 -4.17
CA ALA A 8 -6.98 10.87 -2.84
C ALA A 8 -8.07 11.92 -2.56
N LYS A 9 -8.84 11.72 -1.50
CA LYS A 9 -9.94 12.61 -1.11
C LYS A 9 -9.49 13.87 -0.38
N THR A 10 -8.34 13.83 0.29
CA THR A 10 -7.89 14.89 1.19
C THR A 10 -7.26 16.03 0.40
N ALA A 11 -8.11 16.96 -0.06
CA ALA A 11 -7.70 18.18 -0.75
C ALA A 11 -7.55 19.38 0.21
N GLU A 12 -8.25 19.36 1.34
CA GLU A 12 -8.27 20.40 2.37
C GLU A 12 -7.54 19.90 3.63
N PRO A 13 -6.88 20.79 4.41
CA PRO A 13 -6.29 20.40 5.69
C PRO A 13 -7.32 19.79 6.64
N HIS A 14 -6.95 18.71 7.30
CA HIS A 14 -7.80 18.00 8.25
C HIS A 14 -7.13 17.97 9.64
N PRO A 15 -7.85 18.21 10.76
CA PRO A 15 -7.23 18.33 12.10
C PRO A 15 -6.49 17.08 12.58
N LYS A 16 -6.82 15.90 12.02
CA LYS A 16 -6.26 14.60 12.42
C LYS A 16 -5.38 13.95 11.33
N LEU A 17 -5.24 14.59 10.18
CA LEU A 17 -4.45 14.05 9.07
C LEU A 17 -3.47 15.12 8.63
N GLU A 18 -2.18 14.82 8.70
CA GLU A 18 -1.15 15.71 8.19
C GLU A 18 -1.15 15.66 6.66
N GLY A 19 -1.10 16.85 6.08
CA GLY A 19 -0.95 17.01 4.65
C GLY A 19 -2.23 16.80 3.82
N THR A 20 -2.10 17.14 2.57
CA THR A 20 -3.12 17.01 1.52
C THR A 20 -2.47 16.48 0.26
N ILE A 21 -3.27 16.19 -0.78
CA ILE A 21 -2.72 15.85 -2.11
C ILE A 21 -1.82 16.97 -2.65
N PHE A 22 -2.08 18.23 -2.27
CA PHE A 22 -1.28 19.38 -2.71
C PHE A 22 0.06 19.47 -1.97
N THR A 23 0.06 19.26 -0.65
CA THR A 23 1.34 19.23 0.10
C THR A 23 2.22 18.04 -0.32
N ALA A 24 1.61 16.89 -0.66
CA ALA A 24 2.34 15.77 -1.23
C ALA A 24 2.90 16.09 -2.62
N ALA A 25 2.14 16.79 -3.46
CA ALA A 25 2.60 17.27 -4.76
C ALA A 25 3.84 18.18 -4.62
N GLU A 26 3.79 19.17 -3.72
CA GLU A 26 4.93 20.04 -3.45
C GLU A 26 6.18 19.28 -2.99
N GLN A 27 6.02 18.23 -2.17
CA GLN A 27 7.16 17.39 -1.72
C GLN A 27 7.79 16.64 -2.90
N ILE A 28 6.97 16.09 -3.82
CA ILE A 28 7.45 15.40 -5.02
C ILE A 28 8.21 16.38 -5.93
N GLU A 29 7.69 17.58 -6.13
CA GLU A 29 8.31 18.59 -6.97
C GLU A 29 9.64 19.10 -6.37
N ARG A 30 9.69 19.31 -5.05
CA ARG A 30 10.94 19.62 -4.34
C ARG A 30 12.00 18.52 -4.45
N ALA A 31 11.55 17.26 -4.56
CA ALA A 31 12.44 16.12 -4.79
C ALA A 31 12.85 15.95 -6.28
N GLY A 32 12.44 16.88 -7.16
CA GLY A 32 12.79 16.86 -8.59
C GLY A 32 11.90 15.98 -9.46
N GLY A 33 10.73 15.56 -8.96
CA GLY A 33 9.69 14.90 -9.73
C GLY A 33 8.68 15.90 -10.31
N ARG A 34 7.68 15.37 -11.04
CA ARG A 34 6.48 16.12 -11.45
C ARG A 34 5.27 15.54 -10.74
N ALA A 35 4.36 16.36 -10.28
CA ALA A 35 3.20 15.94 -9.53
C ALA A 35 1.88 16.33 -10.21
N LEU A 36 0.88 15.46 -10.12
CA LEU A 36 -0.50 15.72 -10.54
C LEU A 36 -1.45 15.39 -9.38
N PRO A 37 -1.84 16.37 -8.56
CA PRO A 37 -2.81 16.15 -7.51
C PRO A 37 -4.22 16.03 -8.09
N LEU A 38 -4.94 14.95 -7.74
CA LEU A 38 -6.28 14.63 -8.21
C LEU A 38 -7.19 14.32 -7.03
N THR A 39 -8.25 15.08 -6.84
CA THR A 39 -9.25 14.78 -5.81
C THR A 39 -10.13 13.63 -6.28
N VAL A 40 -9.93 12.43 -5.69
CA VAL A 40 -10.59 11.19 -6.09
C VAL A 40 -11.12 10.43 -4.88
N ASP A 41 -12.37 10.04 -4.93
CA ASP A 41 -12.88 8.97 -4.08
C ASP A 41 -12.75 7.64 -4.85
N VAL A 42 -11.93 6.73 -4.36
CA VAL A 42 -11.70 5.40 -5.00
C VAL A 42 -12.96 4.52 -5.04
N ARG A 43 -14.07 4.95 -4.45
CA ARG A 43 -15.37 4.29 -4.54
C ARG A 43 -16.17 4.74 -5.76
N ASP A 44 -15.84 5.90 -6.31
CA ASP A 44 -16.47 6.49 -7.48
C ASP A 44 -15.76 6.01 -8.75
N GLU A 45 -16.50 5.27 -9.56
CA GLU A 45 -15.97 4.63 -10.77
C GLU A 45 -15.56 5.65 -11.82
N ASP A 46 -16.37 6.69 -12.03
CA ASP A 46 -16.11 7.70 -13.05
C ASP A 46 -14.93 8.60 -12.65
N ALA A 47 -14.84 8.94 -11.35
CA ALA A 47 -13.69 9.68 -10.83
C ALA A 47 -12.37 8.90 -10.96
N VAL A 48 -12.39 7.57 -10.76
CA VAL A 48 -11.21 6.71 -10.95
C VAL A 48 -10.79 6.65 -12.42
N LYS A 49 -11.75 6.48 -13.34
CA LYS A 49 -11.48 6.48 -14.79
C LYS A 49 -10.89 7.82 -15.24
N ASP A 50 -11.54 8.94 -14.88
CA ASP A 50 -11.05 10.29 -15.23
C ASP A 50 -9.64 10.52 -14.70
N ALA A 51 -9.34 10.11 -13.47
CA ALA A 51 -8.01 10.27 -12.90
C ALA A 51 -6.94 9.50 -13.66
N LEU A 52 -7.22 8.28 -14.08
CA LEU A 52 -6.28 7.48 -14.88
C LEU A 52 -6.08 8.08 -16.27
N ASP A 53 -7.16 8.49 -16.95
CA ASP A 53 -7.08 9.11 -18.28
C ASP A 53 -6.34 10.46 -18.22
N ARG A 54 -6.59 11.28 -17.21
CA ARG A 54 -5.85 12.54 -17.00
C ARG A 54 -4.38 12.30 -16.70
N THR A 55 -4.06 11.28 -15.90
CA THR A 55 -2.67 10.90 -15.61
C THR A 55 -1.95 10.50 -16.89
N ALA A 56 -2.56 9.60 -17.68
CA ALA A 56 -1.99 9.15 -18.94
C ALA A 56 -1.83 10.29 -19.95
N LYS A 57 -2.78 11.22 -20.00
CA LYS A 57 -2.70 12.41 -20.87
C LYS A 57 -1.59 13.36 -20.43
N GLU A 58 -1.45 13.62 -19.13
CA GLU A 58 -0.48 14.57 -18.58
C GLU A 58 0.96 14.06 -18.71
N PHE A 59 1.17 12.76 -18.45
CA PHE A 59 2.51 12.17 -18.38
C PHE A 59 2.88 11.30 -19.58
N GLY A 60 1.95 11.09 -20.51
CA GLY A 60 2.18 10.29 -21.72
C GLY A 60 1.92 8.79 -21.56
N GLY A 61 1.54 8.33 -20.38
CA GLY A 61 1.26 6.93 -20.05
C GLY A 61 1.18 6.67 -18.57
N ILE A 62 1.00 5.40 -18.20
CA ILE A 62 1.06 4.92 -16.80
C ILE A 62 1.90 3.64 -16.81
N ASP A 63 2.99 3.65 -16.05
CA ASP A 63 3.89 2.50 -15.89
C ASP A 63 3.61 1.75 -14.58
N ILE A 64 3.17 2.48 -13.54
CA ILE A 64 3.05 1.96 -12.19
C ILE A 64 1.72 2.40 -11.58
N VAL A 65 1.02 1.46 -10.95
CA VAL A 65 -0.14 1.73 -10.11
C VAL A 65 0.10 1.23 -8.70
N VAL A 66 -0.08 2.11 -7.70
CA VAL A 66 0.02 1.75 -6.29
C VAL A 66 -1.35 1.83 -5.63
N ASN A 67 -1.92 0.69 -5.25
CA ASN A 67 -3.14 0.61 -4.48
C ASN A 67 -2.81 0.72 -2.99
N ASN A 68 -2.73 1.96 -2.50
CA ASN A 68 -2.45 2.30 -1.11
C ASN A 68 -3.71 2.70 -0.33
N ALA A 69 -4.77 3.18 -1.00
CA ALA A 69 -5.99 3.63 -0.34
C ALA A 69 -6.59 2.52 0.52
N SER A 70 -6.85 2.83 1.79
CA SER A 70 -7.35 1.86 2.76
C SER A 70 -8.23 2.53 3.82
N ALA A 71 -9.20 1.78 4.33
CA ALA A 71 -9.96 2.10 5.53
C ALA A 71 -9.78 0.99 6.56
N ILE A 72 -9.74 1.37 7.83
CA ILE A 72 -9.53 0.46 8.97
C ILE A 72 -10.60 0.65 10.03
N SER A 73 -11.09 -0.48 10.58
CA SER A 73 -11.85 -0.55 11.81
C SER A 73 -11.62 -1.91 12.47
N LEU A 74 -11.00 -1.90 13.64
CA LEU A 74 -10.60 -3.11 14.38
C LEU A 74 -11.67 -3.53 15.39
N SER A 75 -12.94 -3.44 15.03
CA SER A 75 -14.05 -3.92 15.84
C SER A 75 -14.34 -5.39 15.59
N ASN A 76 -14.74 -6.10 16.66
CA ASN A 76 -15.27 -7.45 16.54
C ASN A 76 -16.67 -7.44 15.90
N THR A 77 -17.15 -8.59 15.44
CA THR A 77 -18.40 -8.72 14.70
C THR A 77 -19.61 -8.05 15.35
N PRO A 78 -19.90 -8.25 16.66
CA PRO A 78 -21.06 -7.60 17.31
C PRO A 78 -20.99 -6.07 17.36
N LYS A 79 -19.77 -5.49 17.32
CA LYS A 79 -19.54 -4.04 17.40
C LYS A 79 -19.31 -3.39 16.04
N THR A 80 -19.23 -4.18 14.98
CA THR A 80 -18.99 -3.65 13.64
C THR A 80 -20.28 -3.11 13.04
N GLU A 81 -20.38 -1.79 12.93
CA GLU A 81 -21.49 -1.14 12.21
C GLU A 81 -21.39 -1.46 10.71
N MET A 82 -22.52 -1.82 10.07
CA MET A 82 -22.53 -2.16 8.64
C MET A 82 -22.00 -1.04 7.74
N LYS A 83 -22.24 0.22 8.09
CA LYS A 83 -21.62 1.34 7.35
C LYS A 83 -20.09 1.33 7.37
N ARG A 84 -19.46 0.78 8.43
CA ARG A 84 -18.01 0.63 8.53
C ARG A 84 -17.54 -0.58 7.74
N PHE A 85 -18.30 -1.67 7.81
CA PHE A 85 -18.07 -2.84 6.97
C PHE A 85 -18.06 -2.45 5.48
N ASP A 86 -19.14 -1.80 5.02
CA ASP A 86 -19.31 -1.37 3.64
C ASP A 86 -18.18 -0.42 3.20
N LEU A 87 -17.83 0.55 4.06
CA LEU A 87 -16.73 1.49 3.77
C LEU A 87 -15.41 0.78 3.55
N MET A 88 -15.04 -0.17 4.44
CA MET A 88 -13.80 -0.93 4.32
C MET A 88 -13.78 -1.76 3.03
N HIS A 89 -14.86 -2.46 2.72
CA HIS A 89 -14.95 -3.29 1.50
C HIS A 89 -14.97 -2.46 0.22
N GLN A 90 -15.66 -1.32 0.22
CA GLN A 90 -15.71 -0.41 -0.92
C GLN A 90 -14.35 0.23 -1.22
N ILE A 91 -13.58 0.61 -0.20
CA ILE A 91 -12.27 1.23 -0.39
C ILE A 91 -11.21 0.16 -0.65
N ASN A 92 -11.06 -0.81 0.27
CA ASN A 92 -9.95 -1.76 0.21
C ASN A 92 -10.09 -2.74 -0.95
N ALA A 93 -11.14 -3.56 -0.98
CA ALA A 93 -11.30 -4.61 -1.98
C ALA A 93 -11.80 -4.05 -3.32
N ARG A 94 -12.98 -3.38 -3.32
CA ARG A 94 -13.59 -2.88 -4.57
C ARG A 94 -12.74 -1.78 -5.21
N GLY A 95 -12.24 -0.82 -4.42
CA GLY A 95 -11.41 0.28 -4.92
C GLY A 95 -10.11 -0.23 -5.56
N THR A 96 -9.43 -1.19 -4.91
CA THR A 96 -8.24 -1.86 -5.46
C THR A 96 -8.53 -2.57 -6.78
N TYR A 97 -9.60 -3.39 -6.82
CA TYR A 97 -10.00 -4.06 -8.05
C TYR A 97 -10.32 -3.07 -9.18
N MET A 98 -11.12 -2.05 -8.86
CA MET A 98 -11.58 -1.04 -9.81
C MET A 98 -10.43 -0.21 -10.40
N THR A 99 -9.54 0.29 -9.55
CA THR A 99 -8.36 1.05 -9.98
C THR A 99 -7.46 0.19 -10.87
N SER A 100 -7.21 -1.04 -10.46
CA SER A 100 -6.40 -1.98 -11.25
C SER A 100 -7.04 -2.28 -12.60
N LYS A 101 -8.35 -2.58 -12.63
CA LYS A 101 -9.12 -2.85 -13.85
C LYS A 101 -8.98 -1.73 -14.89
N TYR A 102 -9.20 -0.48 -14.46
CA TYR A 102 -9.16 0.66 -15.39
C TYR A 102 -7.76 1.12 -15.75
N ALA A 103 -6.74 0.73 -14.99
CA ALA A 103 -5.34 0.98 -15.32
C ALA A 103 -4.78 0.03 -16.39
N ILE A 104 -5.33 -1.19 -16.54
CA ILE A 104 -4.81 -2.23 -17.46
C ILE A 104 -4.57 -1.69 -18.88
N PRO A 105 -5.51 -0.98 -19.54
CA PRO A 105 -5.28 -0.50 -20.91
C PRO A 105 -4.12 0.50 -21.05
N HIS A 106 -3.78 1.20 -19.96
CA HIS A 106 -2.63 2.10 -19.92
C HIS A 106 -1.33 1.32 -19.68
N LEU A 107 -1.35 0.40 -18.73
CA LEU A 107 -0.21 -0.45 -18.37
C LEU A 107 0.25 -1.38 -19.49
N GLU A 108 -0.65 -1.84 -20.34
CA GLU A 108 -0.30 -2.65 -21.53
C GLU A 108 0.61 -1.92 -22.54
N ARG A 109 0.69 -0.60 -22.44
CA ARG A 109 1.54 0.24 -23.31
C ARG A 109 2.88 0.59 -22.68
N ALA A 110 3.06 0.24 -21.39
CA ALA A 110 4.28 0.51 -20.66
C ALA A 110 5.36 -0.55 -20.93
N GLU A 111 6.61 -0.16 -20.82
CA GLU A 111 7.74 -1.07 -21.04
C GLU A 111 7.90 -2.07 -19.88
N ASN A 112 7.73 -1.60 -18.65
CA ASN A 112 7.90 -2.38 -17.43
C ASN A 112 6.73 -2.14 -16.44
N PRO A 113 5.51 -2.61 -16.73
CA PRO A 113 4.31 -2.24 -15.99
C PRO A 113 4.16 -2.99 -14.66
N HIS A 114 3.87 -2.25 -13.58
CA HIS A 114 3.65 -2.80 -12.26
C HIS A 114 2.34 -2.33 -11.61
N ILE A 115 1.64 -3.26 -10.96
CA ILE A 115 0.59 -2.96 -9.97
C ILE A 115 1.11 -3.42 -8.61
N LEU A 116 1.21 -2.51 -7.66
CA LEU A 116 1.57 -2.81 -6.27
C LEU A 116 0.38 -2.57 -5.35
N MET A 117 0.09 -3.54 -4.51
CA MET A 117 -0.98 -3.44 -3.51
C MET A 117 -0.36 -3.44 -2.11
N LEU A 118 -0.71 -2.45 -1.27
CA LEU A 118 -0.31 -2.47 0.14
C LEU A 118 -1.27 -3.39 0.89
N SER A 119 -1.03 -4.69 0.75
CA SER A 119 -1.86 -5.75 1.30
C SER A 119 -1.03 -6.91 1.85
N PRO A 120 -1.57 -7.64 2.87
CA PRO A 120 -0.81 -8.66 3.56
C PRO A 120 -0.66 -9.97 2.77
N PRO A 121 0.29 -10.84 3.16
CA PRO A 121 0.28 -12.24 2.77
C PRO A 121 -1.03 -12.93 3.16
N LEU A 122 -1.44 -13.94 2.38
CA LEU A 122 -2.65 -14.73 2.64
C LEU A 122 -2.37 -15.83 3.69
N ASP A 123 -2.19 -15.44 4.93
CA ASP A 123 -2.11 -16.37 6.06
C ASP A 123 -3.51 -16.60 6.64
N MET A 124 -4.06 -17.81 6.44
CA MET A 124 -5.41 -18.18 6.84
C MET A 124 -5.54 -18.60 8.31
N ALA A 125 -4.55 -18.31 9.15
CA ALA A 125 -4.61 -18.61 10.58
C ALA A 125 -5.75 -17.84 11.27
N GLU A 126 -6.54 -18.54 12.09
CA GLU A 126 -7.72 -18.01 12.81
C GLU A 126 -7.42 -16.72 13.57
N LYS A 127 -6.22 -16.60 14.16
CA LYS A 127 -5.78 -15.42 14.91
C LYS A 127 -5.88 -14.10 14.15
N TRP A 128 -5.84 -14.13 12.81
CA TRP A 128 -5.97 -12.95 11.97
C TRP A 128 -7.43 -12.55 11.70
N PHE A 129 -8.36 -13.49 11.87
CA PHE A 129 -9.78 -13.28 11.61
C PHE A 129 -10.58 -13.00 12.89
N ALA A 130 -10.33 -13.74 13.94
CA ALA A 130 -11.15 -13.71 15.14
C ALA A 130 -11.28 -12.32 15.82
N PRO A 131 -10.23 -11.48 15.91
CA PRO A 131 -10.34 -10.18 16.57
C PRO A 131 -11.10 -9.12 15.78
N HIS A 132 -11.00 -9.14 14.42
CA HIS A 132 -11.48 -8.06 13.56
C HIS A 132 -11.83 -8.56 12.15
N LEU A 133 -12.74 -9.53 12.07
CA LEU A 133 -13.12 -10.25 10.86
C LEU A 133 -13.39 -9.33 9.67
N ALA A 134 -14.17 -8.25 9.85
CA ALA A 134 -14.55 -7.34 8.78
C ALA A 134 -13.33 -6.64 8.13
N TYR A 135 -12.36 -6.23 8.95
CA TYR A 135 -11.12 -5.62 8.43
C TYR A 135 -10.24 -6.65 7.71
N THR A 136 -10.09 -7.84 8.29
CA THR A 136 -9.31 -8.91 7.67
C THR A 136 -9.88 -9.29 6.30
N MET A 137 -11.20 -9.48 6.20
CA MET A 137 -11.86 -9.75 4.91
C MET A 137 -11.58 -8.65 3.88
N ALA A 138 -11.67 -7.38 4.27
CA ALA A 138 -11.44 -6.26 3.37
C ALA A 138 -9.96 -6.19 2.91
N LYS A 139 -9.00 -6.41 3.80
CA LYS A 139 -7.56 -6.44 3.47
C LYS A 139 -7.19 -7.67 2.64
N PHE A 140 -7.71 -8.83 2.98
CA PHE A 140 -7.50 -10.04 2.17
C PHE A 140 -8.19 -9.94 0.81
N GLY A 141 -9.27 -9.16 0.68
CA GLY A 141 -9.85 -8.81 -0.62
C GLY A 141 -8.85 -8.14 -1.57
N MET A 142 -7.98 -7.25 -1.05
CA MET A 142 -6.87 -6.69 -1.83
C MET A 142 -5.85 -7.78 -2.21
N SER A 143 -5.50 -8.66 -1.28
CA SER A 143 -4.55 -9.76 -1.51
C SER A 143 -5.08 -10.79 -2.51
N LEU A 144 -6.38 -11.05 -2.50
CA LEU A 144 -7.03 -11.90 -3.51
C LEU A 144 -6.96 -11.26 -4.91
N CYS A 145 -7.05 -9.92 -5.01
CA CYS A 145 -6.80 -9.22 -6.28
C CYS A 145 -5.35 -9.44 -6.76
N VAL A 146 -4.34 -9.45 -5.87
CA VAL A 146 -2.97 -9.79 -6.26
C VAL A 146 -2.90 -11.19 -6.86
N LEU A 147 -3.45 -12.17 -6.16
CA LEU A 147 -3.41 -13.58 -6.58
C LEU A 147 -4.09 -13.77 -7.96
N GLY A 148 -5.29 -13.20 -8.13
CA GLY A 148 -6.07 -13.34 -9.36
C GLY A 148 -5.45 -12.58 -10.54
N LEU A 149 -5.17 -11.28 -10.35
CA LEU A 149 -4.64 -10.44 -11.41
C LEU A 149 -3.21 -10.82 -11.83
N ALA A 150 -2.37 -11.29 -10.92
CA ALA A 150 -1.04 -11.79 -11.29
C ALA A 150 -1.11 -12.98 -12.26
N GLY A 151 -2.08 -13.87 -12.06
CA GLY A 151 -2.34 -14.98 -13.00
C GLY A 151 -2.91 -14.50 -14.34
N GLU A 152 -3.94 -13.66 -14.28
CA GLU A 152 -4.64 -13.14 -15.45
C GLU A 152 -3.73 -12.29 -16.37
N LEU A 153 -2.91 -11.42 -15.77
CA LEU A 153 -2.11 -10.44 -16.50
C LEU A 153 -0.72 -10.92 -16.88
N ARG A 154 -0.32 -12.12 -16.46
CA ARG A 154 1.01 -12.69 -16.75
C ARG A 154 1.34 -12.69 -18.24
N SER A 155 0.41 -13.13 -19.09
CA SER A 155 0.61 -13.17 -20.54
C SER A 155 0.69 -11.79 -21.19
N ARG A 156 0.22 -10.74 -20.48
CA ARG A 156 0.31 -9.34 -20.91
C ARG A 156 1.57 -8.65 -20.40
N GLY A 157 2.42 -9.35 -19.61
CA GLY A 157 3.65 -8.81 -19.07
C GLY A 157 3.47 -7.77 -17.97
N ILE A 158 2.30 -7.70 -17.34
CA ILE A 158 2.02 -6.77 -16.24
C ILE A 158 2.27 -7.49 -14.91
N ALA A 159 3.19 -6.98 -14.11
CA ALA A 159 3.45 -7.48 -12.76
C ALA A 159 2.38 -7.02 -11.77
N VAL A 160 1.94 -7.93 -10.90
CA VAL A 160 1.03 -7.62 -9.80
C VAL A 160 1.60 -8.23 -8.53
N ASN A 161 1.96 -7.40 -7.54
CA ASN A 161 2.57 -7.84 -6.30
C ASN A 161 1.93 -7.16 -5.09
N ALA A 162 2.08 -7.78 -3.92
CA ALA A 162 1.75 -7.21 -2.63
C ALA A 162 3.00 -6.82 -1.87
N LEU A 163 2.91 -5.75 -1.08
CA LEU A 163 3.93 -5.35 -0.12
C LEU A 163 3.28 -5.08 1.24
N TRP A 164 3.85 -5.62 2.31
CA TRP A 164 3.33 -5.49 3.66
C TRP A 164 4.47 -5.22 4.65
N PRO A 165 4.27 -4.36 5.66
CA PRO A 165 5.30 -4.11 6.67
C PRO A 165 5.36 -5.24 7.70
N ARG A 166 6.56 -5.59 8.17
CA ARG A 166 6.73 -6.52 9.29
C ARG A 166 6.34 -5.91 10.62
N THR A 167 6.63 -4.63 10.77
CA THR A 167 6.35 -3.87 12.00
C THR A 167 5.45 -2.70 11.69
N THR A 168 4.78 -2.17 12.68
CA THR A 168 3.94 -0.98 12.49
C THR A 168 4.73 0.15 11.83
N ILE A 169 4.04 0.92 10.97
CA ILE A 169 4.60 2.08 10.29
C ILE A 169 4.03 3.35 10.91
N ALA A 170 4.91 4.30 11.23
CA ALA A 170 4.54 5.59 11.83
C ALA A 170 3.67 6.42 10.88
N THR A 171 2.37 6.25 10.99
CA THR A 171 1.36 6.90 10.17
C THR A 171 0.26 7.52 11.02
N ALA A 172 -0.53 8.42 10.43
CA ALA A 172 -1.70 8.98 11.10
C ALA A 172 -2.70 7.92 11.58
N ALA A 173 -2.78 6.76 10.93
CA ALA A 173 -3.62 5.64 11.39
C ALA A 173 -3.09 5.05 12.70
N VAL A 174 -1.78 4.83 12.82
CA VAL A 174 -1.13 4.36 14.05
C VAL A 174 -1.32 5.38 15.16
N GLN A 175 -1.07 6.66 14.88
CA GLN A 175 -1.22 7.74 15.85
C GLN A 175 -2.66 7.88 16.36
N ASN A 176 -3.64 7.87 15.48
CA ASN A 176 -5.01 8.28 15.82
C ASN A 176 -5.96 7.10 16.14
N LEU A 177 -5.64 5.88 15.69
CA LEU A 177 -6.58 4.75 15.74
C LEU A 177 -6.03 3.50 16.42
N LEU A 178 -4.70 3.30 16.50
CA LEU A 178 -4.14 2.02 16.93
C LEU A 178 -3.45 2.07 18.31
N GLY A 179 -2.56 3.00 18.55
CA GLY A 179 -1.80 2.99 19.80
C GLY A 179 -1.17 4.33 20.20
N GLY A 180 -1.44 5.41 19.47
CA GLY A 180 -0.95 6.75 19.77
C GLY A 180 0.58 6.83 19.82
N ASP A 181 1.09 7.73 20.66
CA ASP A 181 2.54 8.04 20.75
C ASP A 181 3.39 6.81 21.07
N ALA A 182 2.93 5.93 21.95
CA ALA A 182 3.70 4.73 22.34
C ALA A 182 3.93 3.81 21.11
N LEU A 183 2.90 3.58 20.31
CA LEU A 183 3.01 2.75 19.11
C LEU A 183 3.81 3.45 18.01
N MET A 184 3.69 4.78 17.89
CA MET A 184 4.52 5.57 16.99
C MET A 184 6.01 5.41 17.29
N GLN A 185 6.41 5.48 18.58
CA GLN A 185 7.82 5.29 18.99
C GLN A 185 8.32 3.86 18.70
N ALA A 186 7.45 2.86 18.75
CA ALA A 186 7.74 1.45 18.48
C ALA A 186 7.57 1.09 16.98
N SER A 187 7.45 2.08 16.10
CA SER A 187 7.23 1.90 14.68
C SER A 187 8.49 2.17 13.86
N ARG A 188 8.42 1.73 12.60
CA ARG A 188 9.36 2.17 11.55
C ARG A 188 8.79 3.36 10.79
N ARG A 189 9.67 4.12 10.18
CA ARG A 189 9.31 5.24 9.29
C ARG A 189 8.78 4.72 7.96
N PRO A 190 7.89 5.48 7.29
CA PRO A 190 7.33 5.10 5.98
C PRO A 190 8.38 4.84 4.89
N GLU A 191 9.59 5.35 5.04
CA GLU A 191 10.68 5.20 4.08
C GLU A 191 11.04 3.74 3.82
N ILE A 192 10.87 2.82 4.79
CA ILE A 192 11.12 1.40 4.54
C ILE A 192 10.17 0.84 3.47
N MET A 193 8.89 1.24 3.53
CA MET A 193 7.90 0.84 2.53
C MET A 193 8.19 1.47 1.17
N ALA A 194 8.67 2.72 1.15
CA ALA A 194 9.03 3.44 -0.06
C ALA A 194 10.25 2.79 -0.74
N ASP A 195 11.30 2.46 0.02
CA ASP A 195 12.51 1.80 -0.49
C ASP A 195 12.18 0.39 -1.02
N ALA A 196 11.34 -0.37 -0.29
CA ALA A 196 10.89 -1.69 -0.75
C ALA A 196 10.03 -1.60 -2.02
N ALA A 197 9.09 -0.65 -2.09
CA ALA A 197 8.29 -0.43 -3.29
C ALA A 197 9.16 -0.03 -4.50
N HIS A 198 10.14 0.86 -4.29
CA HIS A 198 11.09 1.24 -5.33
C HIS A 198 11.86 0.03 -5.86
N ALA A 199 12.36 -0.83 -4.97
CA ALA A 199 13.06 -2.05 -5.38
C ALA A 199 12.15 -3.01 -6.18
N VAL A 200 10.85 -3.10 -5.85
CA VAL A 200 9.86 -3.85 -6.66
C VAL A 200 9.76 -3.30 -8.08
N PHE A 201 9.69 -1.98 -8.25
CA PHE A 201 9.51 -1.36 -9.57
C PHE A 201 10.74 -1.46 -10.48
N LEU A 202 11.91 -1.78 -9.93
CA LEU A 202 13.12 -2.06 -10.69
C LEU A 202 13.21 -3.51 -11.20
N LYS A 203 12.30 -4.39 -10.76
CA LYS A 203 12.27 -5.79 -11.25
C LYS A 203 11.65 -5.88 -12.63
N ASP A 204 12.05 -6.89 -13.39
CA ASP A 204 11.39 -7.22 -14.65
C ASP A 204 9.94 -7.69 -14.39
N ALA A 205 8.98 -6.93 -14.87
CA ALA A 205 7.55 -7.19 -14.68
C ALA A 205 7.13 -8.58 -15.20
N LYS A 206 7.78 -9.10 -16.24
CA LYS A 206 7.48 -10.42 -16.81
C LYS A 206 7.92 -11.57 -15.92
N ALA A 207 8.95 -11.35 -15.10
CA ALA A 207 9.53 -12.38 -14.23
C ALA A 207 9.08 -12.24 -12.77
N PHE A 208 8.79 -11.02 -12.30
CA PHE A 208 8.54 -10.70 -10.90
C PHE A 208 7.07 -10.33 -10.65
N THR A 209 6.20 -11.35 -10.56
CA THR A 209 4.75 -11.17 -10.37
C THR A 209 4.15 -12.23 -9.45
N GLY A 210 3.05 -11.93 -8.76
CA GLY A 210 2.34 -12.82 -7.85
C GLY A 210 3.02 -12.99 -6.49
N ARG A 211 3.90 -12.06 -6.11
CA ARG A 211 4.64 -12.10 -4.84
C ARG A 211 3.88 -11.37 -3.73
N PHE A 212 3.99 -11.94 -2.52
CA PHE A 212 3.56 -11.31 -1.27
C PHE A 212 4.82 -11.02 -0.46
N LEU A 213 5.26 -9.78 -0.51
CA LEU A 213 6.55 -9.33 0.02
C LEU A 213 6.37 -8.74 1.41
N ILE A 214 7.30 -9.06 2.32
CA ILE A 214 7.48 -8.35 3.59
C ILE A 214 8.65 -7.38 3.40
N ASP A 215 8.46 -6.13 3.81
CA ASP A 215 9.36 -5.01 3.57
C ASP A 215 10.83 -5.30 3.87
N ASP A 216 11.14 -5.70 5.10
CA ASP A 216 12.51 -5.95 5.54
C ASP A 216 13.11 -7.22 4.94
N THR A 217 12.31 -8.28 4.78
CA THR A 217 12.78 -9.52 4.13
C THR A 217 13.18 -9.23 2.69
N PHE A 218 12.31 -8.55 1.95
CA PHE A 218 12.58 -8.23 0.55
C PHE A 218 13.77 -7.27 0.41
N LEU A 219 13.85 -6.23 1.24
CA LEU A 219 15.01 -5.32 1.23
C LEU A 219 16.32 -6.04 1.57
N SER A 220 16.29 -7.02 2.50
CA SER A 220 17.45 -7.85 2.80
C SER A 220 17.89 -8.71 1.62
N GLU A 221 16.94 -9.28 0.88
CA GLU A 221 17.19 -10.00 -0.39
C GLU A 221 17.83 -9.08 -1.45
N GLU A 222 17.50 -7.78 -1.42
CA GLU A 222 18.08 -6.76 -2.29
C GLU A 222 19.40 -6.18 -1.75
N GLY A 223 19.97 -6.75 -0.68
CA GLY A 223 21.28 -6.40 -0.14
C GLY A 223 21.27 -5.32 0.94
N VAL A 224 20.11 -4.91 1.44
CA VAL A 224 20.04 -3.98 2.58
C VAL A 224 20.38 -4.75 3.86
N THR A 225 21.41 -4.30 4.57
CA THR A 225 21.87 -4.89 5.84
C THR A 225 21.66 -3.99 7.04
N GLU A 226 21.39 -2.70 6.82
CA GLU A 226 21.23 -1.70 7.88
C GLU A 226 19.78 -1.18 7.92
N PHE A 227 19.05 -1.58 8.96
CA PHE A 227 17.65 -1.25 9.15
C PHE A 227 17.38 -0.20 10.25
N SER A 228 18.38 0.15 11.05
CA SER A 228 18.24 1.11 12.15
C SER A 228 17.78 2.49 11.67
N LYS A 229 18.16 2.89 10.47
CA LYS A 229 17.74 4.15 9.82
C LYS A 229 16.22 4.30 9.68
N TYR A 230 15.49 3.18 9.64
CA TYR A 230 14.03 3.18 9.51
C TYR A 230 13.29 3.27 10.86
N ARG A 231 13.97 3.16 11.99
CA ARG A 231 13.32 3.28 13.30
C ARG A 231 12.88 4.73 13.55
N VAL A 232 11.69 4.88 14.15
CA VAL A 232 11.28 6.19 14.67
C VAL A 232 12.15 6.55 15.88
N THR A 233 12.33 5.60 16.81
CA THR A 233 13.15 5.80 18.01
C THR A 233 14.14 4.65 18.18
N ALA A 234 15.41 5.00 18.33
CA ALA A 234 16.46 4.02 18.59
C ALA A 234 16.26 3.36 19.97
N GLY A 235 16.53 2.05 20.06
CA GLY A 235 16.47 1.28 21.30
C GLY A 235 15.07 0.95 21.82
N VAL A 236 13.99 1.44 21.18
CA VAL A 236 12.63 1.03 21.50
C VAL A 236 12.31 -0.27 20.73
N PRO A 237 11.83 -1.34 21.39
CA PRO A 237 11.42 -2.56 20.69
C PRO A 237 10.35 -2.28 19.64
N LEU A 238 10.53 -2.80 18.43
CA LEU A 238 9.57 -2.61 17.34
C LEU A 238 8.30 -3.45 17.57
N ALA A 239 7.15 -2.83 17.36
CA ALA A 239 5.86 -3.51 17.45
C ALA A 239 5.57 -4.27 16.14
N PRO A 240 5.21 -5.56 16.20
CA PRO A 240 4.83 -6.32 15.00
C PRO A 240 3.54 -5.76 14.38
N ASP A 241 3.46 -5.78 13.04
CA ASP A 241 2.21 -5.50 12.34
C ASP A 241 1.32 -6.76 12.25
N PHE A 242 0.04 -6.55 11.88
CA PHE A 242 -0.88 -7.65 11.64
C PHE A 242 -0.47 -8.48 10.42
N PHE A 243 -0.95 -9.71 10.36
CA PHE A 243 -0.88 -10.59 9.17
C PHE A 243 0.52 -11.04 8.74
N VAL A 244 1.54 -10.78 9.52
CA VAL A 244 2.87 -11.32 9.25
C VAL A 244 2.90 -12.80 9.64
N PRO A 245 3.10 -13.73 8.67
CA PRO A 245 3.12 -15.16 8.99
C PRO A 245 4.24 -15.51 9.97
N GLU A 246 4.00 -16.42 10.90
CA GLU A 246 5.01 -16.89 11.85
C GLU A 246 6.21 -17.55 11.16
N THR A 247 6.01 -18.08 9.96
CA THR A 247 7.06 -18.64 9.12
C THR A 247 7.94 -17.59 8.46
N SER A 248 7.51 -16.31 8.45
CA SER A 248 8.31 -15.22 7.92
C SER A 248 9.25 -14.69 8.98
N LEU A 249 10.45 -15.26 9.05
CA LEU A 249 11.48 -14.80 9.99
C LEU A 249 12.03 -13.45 9.57
N ALA A 250 12.32 -12.60 10.56
CA ALA A 250 13.00 -11.33 10.30
C ALA A 250 14.45 -11.59 9.85
N PRO A 251 14.97 -10.81 8.90
CA PRO A 251 16.38 -10.87 8.55
C PRO A 251 17.28 -10.51 9.76
N PRO A 252 18.54 -10.98 9.78
CA PRO A 252 19.49 -10.56 10.81
C PRO A 252 19.59 -9.02 10.91
N GLY A 253 19.57 -8.50 12.12
CA GLY A 253 19.67 -7.05 12.38
C GLY A 253 18.40 -6.24 12.06
N ALA A 254 17.37 -6.84 11.50
CA ALA A 254 16.18 -6.07 11.12
C ALA A 254 15.35 -5.61 12.32
N LEU A 255 15.39 -6.33 13.43
CA LEU A 255 14.64 -5.99 14.66
C LEU A 255 15.51 -5.43 15.80
N ASP A 256 16.83 -5.28 15.57
CA ASP A 256 17.78 -4.78 16.57
C ASP A 256 17.68 -3.26 16.79
#